data_d27db794e39d257d7cd4c470d4a9a938
#
_entry.id   d27db794e39d257d7cd4c470d4a9a938
#
_cell.length_a   1.000
_cell.length_b   1.000
_cell.length_c   1.000
_cell.angle_alpha   90.00
_cell.angle_beta   90.00
_cell.angle_gamma   90.00
#
_symmetry.space_group_name_H-M   'P 1'
#
loop_
_entity.id
_entity.type
_entity.pdbx_description
1 polymer ?
#
loop_
_entity_poly.entity_id
_entity_poly.type
_entity_poly.pdbx_seq_one_letter_code
_entity_poly.pdbx_strand_id
1 'polypeptide(L)'
;MNPTNPGPDATNGNGRPLSKAVGRKFHADGTVRYFPGNTVICAITPSNGVYERLVALAERFRALRCAACYTLLPPSSYHMTVIQGVCDEDRKPELWTRLLPLDAPLAEADRAFREKWRSVRAPDGFRMSFDSLATDGVALTVNLSPLTVDDDRALRAFRDDVAEKFALRFPDHDDYRFHISVGYRIVELAGGEEEELLQFKRQLESELAASFGVFASGPPRLVFFKDMFAFEDSR
;
A
#
# COMPACT_ATOMS: atom_id res chain seq x y z
N MET A 1 13.95 -17.97 16.10
CA MET A 1 12.72 -17.78 16.87
C MET A 1 12.00 -16.60 16.23
N ASN A 2 10.91 -16.83 15.50
CA ASN A 2 10.08 -15.72 15.02
C ASN A 2 9.47 -15.02 16.24
N PRO A 3 9.60 -13.70 16.38
CA PRO A 3 8.88 -12.97 17.41
C PRO A 3 7.38 -13.19 17.18
N THR A 4 6.72 -13.74 18.19
CA THR A 4 5.30 -14.03 18.22
C THR A 4 4.50 -12.80 17.81
N ASN A 5 3.63 -12.97 16.83
CA ASN A 5 2.62 -11.98 16.48
C ASN A 5 1.86 -11.64 17.78
N PRO A 6 1.79 -10.37 18.20
CA PRO A 6 1.02 -10.02 19.38
C PRO A 6 -0.43 -10.46 19.16
N GLY A 7 -1.01 -11.14 20.16
CA GLY A 7 -2.39 -11.60 20.09
C GLY A 7 -3.37 -10.45 19.87
N PRO A 8 -4.64 -10.75 19.57
CA PRO A 8 -5.66 -9.75 19.25
C PRO A 8 -5.92 -8.71 20.37
N ASP A 9 -5.53 -9.03 21.61
CA ASP A 9 -5.69 -8.17 22.79
C ASP A 9 -4.38 -7.47 23.20
N ALA A 10 -3.35 -7.45 22.33
CA ALA A 10 -2.08 -6.80 22.65
C ALA A 10 -2.26 -5.29 22.83
N THR A 11 -1.68 -4.75 23.88
CA THR A 11 -1.71 -3.32 24.21
C THR A 11 -0.29 -2.74 24.22
N ASN A 12 -0.19 -1.42 24.02
CA ASN A 12 1.05 -0.69 24.24
C ASN A 12 1.33 -0.50 25.77
N GLY A 13 2.47 0.10 26.10
CA GLY A 13 2.86 0.36 27.49
C GLY A 13 1.87 1.22 28.31
N ASN A 14 0.92 1.89 27.66
CA ASN A 14 -0.14 2.69 28.29
C ASN A 14 -1.50 1.96 28.29
N GLY A 15 -1.53 0.67 28.00
CA GLY A 15 -2.76 -0.15 27.99
C GLY A 15 -3.70 0.10 26.80
N ARG A 16 -3.26 0.81 25.76
CA ARG A 16 -4.07 1.05 24.54
C ARG A 16 -3.91 -0.11 23.57
N PRO A 17 -5.01 -0.56 22.91
CA PRO A 17 -4.95 -1.64 21.94
C PRO A 17 -3.99 -1.31 20.78
N LEU A 18 -3.27 -2.31 20.30
CA LEU A 18 -2.43 -2.21 19.12
C LEU A 18 -3.24 -2.51 17.87
N SER A 19 -2.91 -1.84 16.77
CA SER A 19 -3.56 -2.07 15.49
C SER A 19 -3.11 -3.40 14.86
N LYS A 20 -3.86 -3.85 13.84
CA LYS A 20 -3.52 -5.06 13.06
C LYS A 20 -2.22 -4.92 12.23
N ALA A 21 -1.64 -3.73 12.12
CA ALA A 21 -0.34 -3.54 11.47
C ALA A 21 0.81 -4.04 12.34
N VAL A 22 0.62 -4.01 13.67
CA VAL A 22 1.63 -4.45 14.65
C VAL A 22 1.74 -5.97 14.65
N GLY A 23 2.97 -6.47 14.75
CA GLY A 23 3.26 -7.89 14.64
C GLY A 23 3.39 -8.40 13.21
N ARG A 24 2.95 -7.61 12.21
CA ARG A 24 3.11 -7.90 10.78
C ARG A 24 4.10 -6.92 10.15
N LYS A 25 3.65 -5.73 9.83
CA LYS A 25 4.43 -4.69 9.13
C LYS A 25 5.29 -3.83 10.06
N PHE A 26 4.88 -3.69 11.32
CA PHE A 26 5.50 -2.81 12.31
C PHE A 26 5.64 -3.49 13.67
N HIS A 27 6.59 -3.00 14.47
CA HIS A 27 6.70 -3.26 15.89
C HIS A 27 5.73 -2.36 16.68
N ALA A 28 5.52 -2.67 17.95
CA ALA A 28 4.63 -1.89 18.84
C ALA A 28 5.13 -0.46 19.10
N ASP A 29 6.42 -0.20 18.89
CA ASP A 29 7.05 1.12 18.97
C ASP A 29 6.97 1.92 17.66
N GLY A 30 6.31 1.37 16.63
CA GLY A 30 6.18 1.98 15.32
C GLY A 30 7.37 1.79 14.39
N THR A 31 8.43 1.10 14.81
CA THR A 31 9.54 0.76 13.90
C THR A 31 9.11 -0.29 12.89
N VAL A 32 9.65 -0.20 11.67
CA VAL A 32 9.27 -1.11 10.57
C VAL A 32 9.82 -2.52 10.82
N ARG A 33 9.01 -3.54 10.52
CA ARG A 33 9.42 -4.94 10.60
C ARG A 33 9.85 -5.47 9.24
N TYR A 34 10.67 -6.51 9.28
CA TYR A 34 10.92 -7.35 8.12
C TYR A 34 9.61 -8.02 7.69
N PHE A 35 9.15 -7.69 6.49
CA PHE A 35 7.90 -8.11 5.90
C PHE A 35 8.11 -8.27 4.39
N PRO A 36 8.83 -9.33 3.96
CA PRO A 36 9.30 -9.44 2.59
C PRO A 36 8.22 -9.92 1.64
N GLY A 37 8.30 -9.40 0.42
CA GLY A 37 7.39 -9.75 -0.66
C GLY A 37 7.73 -9.08 -1.97
N ASN A 38 6.83 -9.22 -2.92
CA ASN A 38 6.90 -8.56 -4.21
C ASN A 38 5.52 -7.99 -4.59
N THR A 39 5.52 -7.06 -5.54
CA THR A 39 4.31 -6.39 -6.00
C THR A 39 4.59 -5.66 -7.30
N VAL A 40 3.55 -5.31 -8.04
CA VAL A 40 3.67 -4.40 -9.20
C VAL A 40 3.10 -3.04 -8.81
N ILE A 41 3.91 -2.02 -8.93
CA ILE A 41 3.57 -0.65 -8.50
C ILE A 41 3.78 0.38 -9.60
N CYS A 42 3.08 1.50 -9.48
CA CYS A 42 3.47 2.79 -10.06
C CYS A 42 4.06 3.65 -8.94
N ALA A 43 5.36 3.90 -9.00
CA ALA A 43 6.05 4.74 -8.02
C ALA A 43 5.62 6.21 -8.16
N ILE A 44 5.59 6.92 -7.04
CA ILE A 44 5.32 8.35 -7.00
C ILE A 44 6.62 9.06 -6.61
N THR A 45 7.11 9.89 -7.50
CA THR A 45 8.40 10.57 -7.38
C THR A 45 8.19 12.09 -7.42
N PRO A 46 9.18 12.91 -7.07
CA PRO A 46 9.08 14.37 -7.17
C PRO A 46 8.67 14.90 -8.54
N SER A 47 8.85 14.12 -9.61
CA SER A 47 8.40 14.47 -10.96
C SER A 47 6.88 14.29 -11.16
N ASN A 48 6.19 13.57 -10.29
CA ASN A 48 4.74 13.43 -10.35
C ASN A 48 4.06 14.65 -9.71
N GLY A 49 3.10 15.24 -10.41
CA GLY A 49 2.38 16.44 -9.93
C GLY A 49 1.64 16.27 -8.60
N VAL A 50 1.41 15.05 -8.14
CA VAL A 50 0.73 14.74 -6.87
C VAL A 50 1.71 14.56 -5.68
N TYR A 51 3.01 14.41 -5.93
CA TYR A 51 4.01 14.11 -4.91
C TYR A 51 4.01 15.15 -3.77
N GLU A 52 4.11 16.43 -4.13
CA GLU A 52 4.15 17.51 -3.14
C GLU A 52 2.87 17.60 -2.30
N ARG A 53 1.73 17.22 -2.87
CA ARG A 53 0.45 17.15 -2.14
C ARG A 53 0.43 16.05 -1.10
N LEU A 54 1.02 14.90 -1.41
CA LEU A 54 1.17 13.78 -0.46
C LEU A 54 2.15 14.12 0.66
N VAL A 55 3.25 14.80 0.32
CA VAL A 55 4.20 15.31 1.33
C VAL A 55 3.52 16.32 2.24
N ALA A 56 2.81 17.30 1.68
CA ALA A 56 2.07 18.29 2.45
C ALA A 56 0.97 17.67 3.34
N LEU A 57 0.28 16.63 2.84
CA LEU A 57 -0.67 15.84 3.63
C LEU A 57 0.03 15.24 4.85
N ALA A 58 1.16 14.56 4.64
CA ALA A 58 1.92 13.91 5.71
C ALA A 58 2.42 14.93 6.76
N GLU A 59 2.90 16.12 6.32
CA GLU A 59 3.33 17.18 7.23
C GLU A 59 2.16 17.73 8.06
N ARG A 60 1.02 17.97 7.43
CA ARG A 60 -0.18 18.44 8.15
C ARG A 60 -0.68 17.37 9.14
N PHE A 61 -0.63 16.09 8.75
CA PHE A 61 -1.00 14.98 9.63
C PHE A 61 -0.08 14.91 10.85
N ARG A 62 1.24 15.15 10.70
CA ARG A 62 2.19 15.17 11.84
C ARG A 62 1.86 16.19 12.91
N ALA A 63 1.15 17.25 12.57
CA ALA A 63 0.75 18.29 13.51
C ALA A 63 -0.45 17.89 14.39
N LEU A 64 -1.12 16.76 14.09
CA LEU A 64 -2.25 16.26 14.86
C LEU A 64 -1.76 15.49 16.09
N ARG A 65 -2.54 15.51 17.17
CA ARG A 65 -2.26 14.71 18.38
C ARG A 65 -2.29 13.21 18.06
N CYS A 66 -3.24 12.78 17.23
CA CYS A 66 -3.37 11.40 16.81
C CYS A 66 -2.18 10.89 15.97
N ALA A 67 -1.33 11.76 15.45
CA ALA A 67 -0.14 11.37 14.68
C ALA A 67 0.81 10.49 15.49
N ALA A 68 0.84 10.63 16.81
CA ALA A 68 1.62 9.78 17.72
C ALA A 68 1.17 8.29 17.69
N CYS A 69 -0.03 8.01 17.18
CA CYS A 69 -0.57 6.66 17.01
C CYS A 69 -0.21 6.04 15.67
N TYR A 70 0.53 6.73 14.81
CA TYR A 70 0.84 6.29 13.45
C TYR A 70 2.35 6.27 13.19
N THR A 71 2.74 5.38 12.29
CA THR A 71 4.03 5.48 11.59
C THR A 71 3.76 5.98 10.18
N LEU A 72 4.28 7.18 9.86
CA LEU A 72 4.21 7.71 8.50
C LEU A 72 5.30 7.08 7.63
N LEU A 73 4.93 6.78 6.39
CA LEU A 73 5.85 6.23 5.41
C LEU A 73 6.79 7.32 4.87
N PRO A 74 8.05 6.98 4.58
CA PRO A 74 8.94 7.92 3.91
C PRO A 74 8.41 8.23 2.50
N PRO A 75 8.45 9.50 2.04
CA PRO A 75 7.96 9.88 0.72
C PRO A 75 8.60 9.11 -0.44
N SER A 76 9.82 8.61 -0.27
CA SER A 76 10.50 7.74 -1.23
C SER A 76 9.82 6.37 -1.45
N SER A 77 8.95 5.95 -0.54
CA SER A 77 8.16 4.71 -0.65
C SER A 77 6.76 4.92 -1.21
N TYR A 78 6.35 6.14 -1.52
CA TYR A 78 5.01 6.39 -2.04
C TYR A 78 4.79 5.74 -3.40
N HIS A 79 3.72 4.98 -3.51
CA HIS A 79 3.35 4.28 -4.74
C HIS A 79 1.84 3.97 -4.75
N MET A 80 1.34 3.71 -5.94
CA MET A 80 0.06 3.04 -6.15
C MET A 80 0.35 1.57 -6.49
N THR A 81 -0.18 0.64 -5.71
CA THR A 81 -0.13 -0.78 -6.07
C THR A 81 -1.07 -1.04 -7.24
N VAL A 82 -0.53 -1.59 -8.32
CA VAL A 82 -1.30 -2.00 -9.50
C VAL A 82 -1.83 -3.41 -9.31
N ILE A 83 -0.98 -4.34 -8.86
CA ILE A 83 -1.38 -5.70 -8.50
C ILE A 83 -0.50 -6.22 -7.37
N GLN A 84 -1.14 -6.83 -6.38
CA GLN A 84 -0.45 -7.48 -5.28
C GLN A 84 0.33 -8.69 -5.78
N GLY A 85 1.52 -8.89 -5.24
CA GLY A 85 2.30 -10.10 -5.39
C GLY A 85 2.22 -10.96 -4.15
N VAL A 86 3.17 -11.86 -3.97
CA VAL A 86 3.23 -12.74 -2.81
C VAL A 86 4.05 -12.14 -1.67
N CYS A 87 3.68 -12.49 -0.45
CA CYS A 87 4.33 -12.07 0.77
C CYS A 87 4.61 -13.28 1.67
N ASP A 88 5.76 -13.28 2.32
CA ASP A 88 6.19 -14.41 3.17
C ASP A 88 5.32 -14.58 4.42
N GLU A 89 4.73 -13.51 4.91
CA GLU A 89 3.83 -13.51 6.07
C GLU A 89 2.40 -13.98 5.75
N ASP A 90 2.02 -14.00 4.48
CA ASP A 90 0.66 -14.30 4.01
C ASP A 90 0.61 -15.58 3.15
N ARG A 91 1.20 -16.66 3.65
CA ARG A 91 1.21 -17.95 2.95
C ARG A 91 -0.13 -18.67 3.07
N LYS A 92 -1.07 -18.28 2.21
CA LYS A 92 -2.39 -18.90 2.07
C LYS A 92 -2.63 -19.23 0.61
N PRO A 93 -3.34 -20.32 0.29
CA PRO A 93 -3.59 -20.73 -1.09
C PRO A 93 -4.18 -19.63 -1.97
N GLU A 94 -5.09 -18.83 -1.42
CA GLU A 94 -5.75 -17.72 -2.12
C GLU A 94 -4.88 -16.46 -2.29
N LEU A 95 -3.75 -16.37 -1.56
CA LEU A 95 -2.80 -15.26 -1.59
C LEU A 95 -1.42 -15.67 -2.13
N TRP A 96 -1.30 -16.89 -2.65
CA TRP A 96 -0.05 -17.43 -3.17
C TRP A 96 -0.17 -17.79 -4.65
N THR A 97 0.95 -17.73 -5.36
CA THR A 97 0.98 -18.12 -6.79
C THR A 97 0.78 -19.63 -6.97
N ARG A 98 0.01 -20.01 -7.98
CA ARG A 98 -0.13 -21.42 -8.38
C ARG A 98 1.06 -21.96 -9.18
N LEU A 99 2.07 -21.13 -9.48
CA LEU A 99 3.32 -21.58 -10.13
C LEU A 99 4.18 -22.44 -9.20
N LEU A 100 4.02 -22.28 -7.89
CA LEU A 100 4.89 -22.89 -6.89
C LEU A 100 4.05 -23.43 -5.72
N PRO A 101 4.53 -24.47 -5.03
CA PRO A 101 3.90 -24.95 -3.81
C PRO A 101 3.93 -23.86 -2.71
N LEU A 102 3.01 -23.96 -1.77
CA LEU A 102 2.80 -22.93 -0.73
C LEU A 102 4.03 -22.74 0.18
N ASP A 103 4.83 -23.78 0.36
CA ASP A 103 6.04 -23.82 1.18
C ASP A 103 7.32 -23.47 0.41
N ALA A 104 7.21 -23.16 -0.90
CA ALA A 104 8.38 -22.76 -1.68
C ALA A 104 9.02 -21.51 -1.09
N PRO A 105 10.37 -21.39 -1.09
CA PRO A 105 11.05 -20.18 -0.66
C PRO A 105 10.59 -18.94 -1.45
N LEU A 106 10.41 -17.80 -0.77
CA LEU A 106 10.02 -16.54 -1.43
C LEU A 106 10.96 -16.18 -2.60
N ALA A 107 12.25 -16.46 -2.46
CA ALA A 107 13.24 -16.23 -3.51
C ALA A 107 12.95 -17.02 -4.81
N GLU A 108 12.25 -18.15 -4.75
CA GLU A 108 11.82 -18.87 -5.93
C GLU A 108 10.62 -18.19 -6.60
N ALA A 109 9.68 -17.67 -5.82
CA ALA A 109 8.58 -16.86 -6.32
C ALA A 109 9.11 -15.57 -6.98
N ASP A 110 10.07 -14.91 -6.35
CA ASP A 110 10.73 -13.72 -6.91
C ASP A 110 11.39 -14.02 -8.26
N ARG A 111 12.08 -15.16 -8.36
CA ARG A 111 12.73 -15.60 -9.62
C ARG A 111 11.70 -15.90 -10.70
N ALA A 112 10.63 -16.64 -10.35
CA ALA A 112 9.56 -16.97 -11.28
C ALA A 112 8.86 -15.70 -11.79
N PHE A 113 8.59 -14.73 -10.91
CA PHE A 113 7.94 -13.48 -11.29
C PHE A 113 8.86 -12.60 -12.16
N ARG A 114 10.16 -12.53 -11.88
CA ARG A 114 11.11 -11.86 -12.77
C ARG A 114 11.12 -12.46 -14.17
N GLU A 115 11.10 -13.78 -14.26
CA GLU A 115 11.06 -14.47 -15.56
C GLU A 115 9.75 -14.17 -16.31
N LYS A 116 8.61 -14.28 -15.65
CA LYS A 116 7.30 -13.99 -16.24
C LYS A 116 7.16 -12.51 -16.62
N TRP A 117 7.72 -11.61 -15.80
CA TRP A 117 7.70 -10.16 -16.05
C TRP A 117 8.34 -9.77 -17.38
N ARG A 118 9.34 -10.52 -17.86
CA ARG A 118 9.97 -10.27 -19.18
C ARG A 118 8.98 -10.35 -20.34
N SER A 119 7.89 -11.07 -20.20
CA SER A 119 6.82 -11.21 -21.20
C SER A 119 5.66 -10.22 -20.99
N VAL A 120 5.67 -9.45 -19.90
CA VAL A 120 4.66 -8.44 -19.62
C VAL A 120 4.94 -7.19 -20.46
N ARG A 121 3.91 -6.72 -21.17
CA ARG A 121 3.97 -5.45 -21.88
C ARG A 121 3.40 -4.35 -20.99
N ALA A 122 4.26 -3.71 -20.23
CA ALA A 122 3.88 -2.62 -19.39
C ALA A 122 3.44 -1.41 -20.23
N PRO A 123 2.29 -0.78 -19.93
CA PRO A 123 1.92 0.49 -20.56
C PRO A 123 2.81 1.63 -20.05
N ASP A 124 2.77 2.78 -20.70
CA ASP A 124 3.54 3.97 -20.29
C ASP A 124 3.09 4.55 -18.94
N GLY A 125 1.91 4.18 -18.49
CA GLY A 125 1.33 4.56 -17.21
C GLY A 125 -0.19 4.53 -17.20
N PHE A 126 -0.76 5.01 -16.11
CA PHE A 126 -2.21 5.12 -15.90
C PHE A 126 -2.55 6.53 -15.43
N ARG A 127 -3.76 6.98 -15.74
CA ARG A 127 -4.28 8.27 -15.28
C ARG A 127 -5.33 8.04 -14.20
N MET A 128 -5.08 8.62 -13.04
CA MET A 128 -5.94 8.47 -11.87
C MET A 128 -6.35 9.85 -11.34
N SER A 129 -7.50 9.92 -10.73
CA SER A 129 -8.00 11.07 -9.98
C SER A 129 -8.11 10.72 -8.49
N PHE A 130 -8.16 11.75 -7.66
CA PHE A 130 -8.51 11.61 -6.25
C PHE A 130 -9.96 11.11 -6.12
N ASP A 131 -10.15 10.11 -5.24
CA ASP A 131 -11.47 9.59 -4.88
C ASP A 131 -11.84 10.03 -3.45
N SER A 132 -11.06 9.59 -2.48
CA SER A 132 -11.34 9.86 -1.06
C SER A 132 -10.08 9.73 -0.20
N LEU A 133 -10.15 10.17 1.04
CA LEU A 133 -9.15 9.93 2.08
C LEU A 133 -9.69 8.87 3.06
N ALA A 134 -9.04 7.72 3.16
CA ALA A 134 -9.41 6.70 4.12
C ALA A 134 -8.55 6.78 5.38
N THR A 135 -9.22 6.83 6.53
CA THR A 135 -8.63 6.93 7.88
C THR A 135 -9.22 5.92 8.85
N ASP A 136 -10.26 5.21 8.44
CA ASP A 136 -11.04 4.23 9.22
C ASP A 136 -10.39 2.83 9.24
N GLY A 137 -9.45 2.59 8.33
CA GLY A 137 -8.67 1.35 8.28
C GLY A 137 -7.39 1.39 9.11
N VAL A 138 -6.53 0.41 8.86
CA VAL A 138 -5.19 0.32 9.47
C VAL A 138 -4.23 1.33 8.85
N ALA A 139 -4.46 1.75 7.61
CA ALA A 139 -3.62 2.69 6.90
C ALA A 139 -4.32 4.02 6.67
N LEU A 140 -3.55 5.11 6.73
CA LEU A 140 -3.91 6.40 6.18
C LEU A 140 -3.65 6.35 4.69
N THR A 141 -4.70 6.38 3.87
CA THR A 141 -4.59 6.22 2.42
C THR A 141 -5.31 7.31 1.64
N VAL A 142 -4.72 7.70 0.52
CA VAL A 142 -5.38 8.47 -0.53
C VAL A 142 -5.91 7.47 -1.56
N ASN A 143 -7.22 7.32 -1.63
CA ASN A 143 -7.89 6.45 -2.60
C ASN A 143 -7.94 7.14 -3.95
N LEU A 144 -7.81 6.33 -4.99
CA LEU A 144 -7.74 6.78 -6.38
C LEU A 144 -8.78 6.04 -7.22
N SER A 145 -9.36 6.78 -8.17
CA SER A 145 -10.17 6.21 -9.24
C SER A 145 -9.53 6.44 -10.60
N PRO A 146 -9.62 5.51 -11.55
CA PRO A 146 -9.24 5.77 -12.93
C PRO A 146 -9.93 7.03 -13.46
N LEU A 147 -9.21 7.85 -14.23
CA LEU A 147 -9.71 9.16 -14.68
C LEU A 147 -10.89 9.04 -15.63
N THR A 148 -10.88 8.01 -16.48
CA THR A 148 -11.94 7.72 -17.47
C THR A 148 -12.26 6.23 -17.48
N VAL A 149 -13.37 5.86 -18.13
CA VAL A 149 -13.76 4.46 -18.35
C VAL A 149 -12.69 3.70 -19.14
N ASP A 150 -12.02 4.36 -20.08
CA ASP A 150 -10.94 3.74 -20.86
C ASP A 150 -9.68 3.54 -20.02
N ASP A 151 -9.36 4.45 -19.10
CA ASP A 151 -8.27 4.27 -18.13
C ASP A 151 -8.58 3.08 -17.19
N ASP A 152 -9.83 2.92 -16.73
CA ASP A 152 -10.24 1.78 -15.90
C ASP A 152 -10.10 0.46 -16.67
N ARG A 153 -10.61 0.43 -17.90
CA ARG A 153 -10.51 -0.76 -18.74
C ARG A 153 -9.06 -1.16 -19.02
N ALA A 154 -8.20 -0.20 -19.33
CA ALA A 154 -6.78 -0.45 -19.58
C ALA A 154 -6.05 -0.96 -18.33
N LEU A 155 -6.32 -0.35 -17.17
CA LEU A 155 -5.73 -0.75 -15.91
C LEU A 155 -6.17 -2.15 -15.48
N ARG A 156 -7.46 -2.47 -15.59
CA ARG A 156 -7.98 -3.81 -15.27
C ARG A 156 -7.48 -4.87 -16.24
N ALA A 157 -7.45 -4.60 -17.53
CA ALA A 157 -6.90 -5.52 -18.53
C ALA A 157 -5.41 -5.81 -18.27
N PHE A 158 -4.63 -4.80 -17.87
CA PHE A 158 -3.23 -5.01 -17.48
C PHE A 158 -3.11 -5.86 -16.21
N ARG A 159 -3.96 -5.63 -15.20
CA ARG A 159 -4.01 -6.46 -13.99
C ARG A 159 -4.33 -7.91 -14.32
N ASP A 160 -5.30 -8.17 -15.22
CA ASP A 160 -5.67 -9.53 -15.65
C ASP A 160 -4.50 -10.23 -16.35
N ASP A 161 -3.81 -9.54 -17.27
CA ASP A 161 -2.63 -10.07 -17.97
C ASP A 161 -1.52 -10.48 -16.99
N VAL A 162 -1.22 -9.62 -16.01
CA VAL A 162 -0.20 -9.92 -15.00
C VAL A 162 -0.66 -11.05 -14.07
N ALA A 163 -1.92 -11.05 -13.63
CA ALA A 163 -2.48 -12.09 -12.76
C ALA A 163 -2.43 -13.47 -13.43
N GLU A 164 -2.72 -13.54 -14.74
CA GLU A 164 -2.60 -14.77 -15.53
C GLU A 164 -1.14 -15.26 -15.60
N LYS A 165 -0.20 -14.38 -15.95
CA LYS A 165 1.23 -14.71 -16.05
C LYS A 165 1.84 -15.13 -14.72
N PHE A 166 1.43 -14.48 -13.63
CA PHE A 166 1.90 -14.82 -12.29
C PHE A 166 1.11 -15.99 -11.66
N ALA A 167 0.08 -16.48 -12.36
CA ALA A 167 -0.87 -17.47 -11.86
C ALA A 167 -1.37 -17.12 -10.44
N LEU A 168 -1.66 -15.85 -10.21
CA LEU A 168 -2.01 -15.26 -8.92
C LEU A 168 -3.22 -14.32 -9.09
N ARG A 169 -4.31 -14.64 -8.39
CA ARG A 169 -5.51 -13.79 -8.39
C ARG A 169 -6.04 -13.74 -6.97
N PHE A 170 -5.90 -12.58 -6.34
CA PHE A 170 -6.41 -12.32 -5.00
C PHE A 170 -7.94 -12.29 -4.99
N PRO A 171 -8.59 -12.59 -3.84
CA PRO A 171 -10.04 -12.58 -3.73
C PRO A 171 -10.69 -11.23 -4.10
N ASP A 172 -9.98 -10.12 -3.85
CA ASP A 172 -10.41 -8.75 -4.16
C ASP A 172 -9.95 -8.24 -5.53
N HIS A 173 -9.47 -9.13 -6.42
CA HIS A 173 -8.85 -8.72 -7.69
C HIS A 173 -9.78 -7.85 -8.53
N ASP A 174 -11.04 -8.21 -8.65
CA ASP A 174 -12.02 -7.51 -9.50
C ASP A 174 -12.50 -6.20 -8.87
N ASP A 175 -12.56 -6.17 -7.53
CA ASP A 175 -13.05 -5.03 -6.74
C ASP A 175 -11.91 -4.22 -6.10
N TYR A 176 -10.66 -4.45 -6.54
CA TYR A 176 -9.49 -3.80 -5.95
C TYR A 176 -9.60 -2.27 -6.01
N ARG A 177 -9.44 -1.64 -4.86
CA ARG A 177 -9.44 -0.19 -4.72
C ARG A 177 -8.02 0.36 -4.76
N PHE A 178 -7.73 1.14 -5.79
CA PHE A 178 -6.41 1.76 -5.96
C PHE A 178 -6.21 2.84 -4.90
N HIS A 179 -5.03 2.86 -4.31
CA HIS A 179 -4.71 3.83 -3.26
C HIS A 179 -3.21 4.07 -3.13
N ILE A 180 -2.87 5.14 -2.43
CA ILE A 180 -1.52 5.47 -1.99
C ILE A 180 -1.53 5.46 -0.47
N SER A 181 -0.70 4.61 0.15
CA SER A 181 -0.52 4.61 1.61
C SER A 181 0.43 5.73 2.02
N VAL A 182 0.05 6.51 3.03
CA VAL A 182 0.86 7.59 3.59
C VAL A 182 1.39 7.22 4.98
N GLY A 183 0.69 6.34 5.69
CA GLY A 183 1.09 5.89 7.02
C GLY A 183 0.25 4.70 7.50
N TYR A 184 0.68 4.11 8.59
CA TYR A 184 -0.02 3.01 9.24
C TYR A 184 -0.29 3.32 10.70
N ARG A 185 -1.50 3.02 11.14
CA ARG A 185 -1.87 3.10 12.54
C ARG A 185 -1.16 1.99 13.33
N ILE A 186 -0.54 2.35 14.43
CA ILE A 186 0.18 1.44 15.33
C ILE A 186 -0.65 1.19 16.58
N VAL A 187 -1.24 2.25 17.15
CA VAL A 187 -2.07 2.20 18.35
C VAL A 187 -3.47 2.66 17.99
N GLU A 188 -4.49 1.98 18.48
CA GLU A 188 -5.87 2.39 18.26
C GLU A 188 -6.13 3.77 18.89
N LEU A 189 -6.91 4.58 18.20
CA LEU A 189 -7.23 5.93 18.65
C LEU A 189 -8.12 5.91 19.90
N ALA A 190 -8.06 6.95 20.70
CA ALA A 190 -8.86 7.07 21.91
C ALA A 190 -9.29 8.52 22.15
N GLY A 191 -10.46 8.70 22.74
CA GLY A 191 -10.99 10.00 23.10
C GLY A 191 -11.10 10.96 21.91
N GLY A 192 -10.66 12.21 22.11
CA GLY A 192 -10.75 13.25 21.08
C GLY A 192 -9.83 13.08 19.86
N GLU A 193 -9.00 12.02 19.81
CA GLU A 193 -8.13 11.74 18.65
C GLU A 193 -8.92 11.31 17.41
N GLU A 194 -10.02 10.56 17.61
CA GLU A 194 -10.90 10.15 16.50
C GLU A 194 -11.63 11.35 15.90
N GLU A 195 -12.12 12.26 16.77
CA GLU A 195 -12.79 13.48 16.34
C GLU A 195 -11.85 14.41 15.58
N GLU A 196 -10.62 14.58 16.09
CA GLU A 196 -9.56 15.34 15.45
C GLU A 196 -9.24 14.77 14.06
N LEU A 197 -9.06 13.45 13.96
CA LEU A 197 -8.81 12.76 12.69
C LEU A 197 -9.97 12.92 11.71
N LEU A 198 -11.20 12.81 12.17
CA LEU A 198 -12.39 12.97 11.34
C LEU A 198 -12.53 14.42 10.83
N GLN A 199 -12.22 15.41 11.66
CA GLN A 199 -12.20 16.81 11.24
C GLN A 199 -11.11 17.06 10.20
N PHE A 200 -9.90 16.56 10.43
CA PHE A 200 -8.80 16.61 9.48
C PHE A 200 -9.18 15.97 8.14
N LYS A 201 -9.77 14.77 8.17
CA LYS A 201 -10.24 14.08 6.98
C LYS A 201 -11.19 14.95 6.16
N ARG A 202 -12.27 15.45 6.77
CA ARG A 202 -13.29 16.27 6.08
C ARG A 202 -12.69 17.50 5.42
N GLN A 203 -11.80 18.21 6.13
CA GLN A 203 -11.16 19.40 5.60
C GLN A 203 -10.25 19.04 4.41
N LEU A 204 -9.41 18.04 4.58
CA LEU A 204 -8.43 17.66 3.57
C LEU A 204 -9.06 17.03 2.33
N GLU A 205 -10.13 16.25 2.48
CA GLU A 205 -10.88 15.69 1.35
C GLU A 205 -11.43 16.79 0.43
N SER A 206 -12.01 17.84 1.02
CA SER A 206 -12.51 18.97 0.24
C SER A 206 -11.39 19.67 -0.52
N GLU A 207 -10.24 19.88 0.12
CA GLU A 207 -9.07 20.51 -0.50
C GLU A 207 -8.48 19.64 -1.61
N LEU A 208 -8.31 18.33 -1.37
CA LEU A 208 -7.76 17.41 -2.36
C LEU A 208 -8.71 17.20 -3.54
N ALA A 209 -10.01 17.13 -3.32
CA ALA A 209 -11.00 17.05 -4.40
C ALA A 209 -10.86 18.23 -5.39
N ALA A 210 -10.54 19.42 -4.87
CA ALA A 210 -10.37 20.60 -5.70
C ALA A 210 -8.97 20.74 -6.33
N SER A 211 -7.92 20.20 -5.69
CA SER A 211 -6.53 20.53 -6.02
C SER A 211 -5.64 19.34 -6.37
N PHE A 212 -6.07 18.10 -6.14
CA PHE A 212 -5.22 16.92 -6.36
C PHE A 212 -4.75 16.81 -7.82
N GLY A 213 -5.64 17.14 -8.76
CA GLY A 213 -5.36 17.05 -10.19
C GLY A 213 -5.34 15.59 -10.66
N VAL A 214 -4.60 15.36 -11.74
CA VAL A 214 -4.45 14.03 -12.34
C VAL A 214 -3.12 13.43 -11.90
N PHE A 215 -3.18 12.25 -11.31
CA PHE A 215 -1.99 11.41 -11.14
C PHE A 215 -1.75 10.64 -12.45
N ALA A 216 -0.88 11.18 -13.30
CA ALA A 216 -0.33 10.46 -14.43
C ALA A 216 0.88 9.66 -13.94
N SER A 217 0.71 8.35 -13.78
CA SER A 217 1.80 7.49 -13.33
C SER A 217 2.83 7.26 -14.42
N GLY A 218 4.04 6.89 -14.03
CA GLY A 218 4.98 6.23 -14.94
C GLY A 218 4.58 4.77 -15.20
N PRO A 219 5.39 4.04 -16.00
CA PRO A 219 5.17 2.62 -16.26
C PRO A 219 5.08 1.81 -14.96
N PRO A 220 4.17 0.84 -14.87
CA PRO A 220 4.15 -0.09 -13.74
C PRO A 220 5.42 -0.95 -13.73
N ARG A 221 5.93 -1.26 -12.55
CA ARG A 221 7.16 -2.01 -12.33
C ARG A 221 6.96 -3.13 -11.33
N LEU A 222 7.53 -4.30 -11.61
CA LEU A 222 7.68 -5.35 -10.61
C LEU A 222 8.79 -4.95 -9.64
N VAL A 223 8.46 -4.89 -8.37
CA VAL A 223 9.38 -4.51 -7.29
C VAL A 223 9.39 -5.57 -6.18
N PHE A 224 10.48 -5.58 -5.44
CA PHE A 224 10.70 -6.45 -4.30
C PHE A 224 10.90 -5.58 -3.07
N PHE A 225 10.40 -6.02 -1.92
CA PHE A 225 10.51 -5.26 -0.69
C PHE A 225 10.86 -6.19 0.48
N LYS A 226 11.56 -5.64 1.44
CA LYS A 226 11.88 -6.28 2.73
C LYS A 226 11.00 -5.75 3.85
N ASP A 227 10.44 -4.58 3.65
CA ASP A 227 9.59 -3.87 4.57
C ASP A 227 8.75 -2.80 3.84
N MET A 228 8.00 -2.00 4.59
CA MET A 228 7.12 -0.97 4.01
C MET A 228 7.82 0.35 3.65
N PHE A 229 9.12 0.48 3.88
CA PHE A 229 9.84 1.74 3.66
C PHE A 229 10.60 1.80 2.34
N ALA A 230 10.87 0.64 1.71
CA ALA A 230 11.63 0.60 0.47
C ALA A 230 11.13 -0.49 -0.49
N PHE A 231 11.05 -0.12 -1.76
CA PHE A 231 10.63 -0.99 -2.85
C PHE A 231 11.71 -0.95 -3.93
N GLU A 232 12.39 -2.07 -4.15
CA GLU A 232 13.53 -2.19 -5.06
C GLU A 232 13.07 -2.76 -6.41
N ASP A 233 13.57 -2.20 -7.50
CA ASP A 233 13.29 -2.71 -8.84
C ASP A 233 13.80 -4.15 -9.03
N SER A 234 13.14 -4.88 -9.90
CA SER A 234 13.64 -6.15 -10.41
C SER A 234 14.86 -5.87 -11.30
N ARG A 235 16.06 -5.91 -10.74
CA ARG A 235 17.30 -5.89 -11.53
C ARG A 235 17.59 -7.25 -12.12
#